data_0e52764e782e602ff77cba5dfb99cd43
#
_entry.id   0e52764e782e602ff77cba5dfb99cd43
#
_cell.length_a   1.000
_cell.length_b   1.000
_cell.length_c   1.000
_cell.angle_alpha   90.00
_cell.angle_beta   90.00
_cell.angle_gamma   90.00
#
_symmetry.space_group_name_H-M   'P 1'
#
loop_
_entity.id
_entity.type
_entity.pdbx_description
1 polymer ?
#
loop_
_entity_poly.entity_id
_entity_poly.type
_entity_poly.pdbx_seq_one_letter_code
_entity_poly.pdbx_strand_id
1 'polypeptide(L)'
;MALLSVKSLTKLFGGLTALDKFDLQVTAGQIVGIIGPNGSGKTTFFNVLTGMYAANGGEIYLEGVKDNLLTRKTHEIIACGISRTFQNQRPFNNLSVLENVMVGGHCRTKAGVFSALLGLPGGRVEKRRLTDQCLEVMGLFGDRLISMKDRPAWTLSYANRRRLEIARALVSRPKLLLLDEPTAGMNPAESMQMVDKILEINKKGVTVLVIEHDMNFIRKLCHRVVALDYGQKIVEGTFSEVRNHPKVIEAYLGKD
;
A
#
# COMPACT_ATOMS: atom_id res chain seq x y z
N MET A 1 -1.02 19.26 7.98
CA MET A 1 -2.39 19.02 7.49
C MET A 1 -2.60 17.54 7.30
N ALA A 2 -3.83 17.03 7.48
CA ALA A 2 -4.12 15.61 7.26
C ALA A 2 -4.12 15.30 5.76
N LEU A 3 -3.32 14.33 5.33
CA LEU A 3 -3.35 13.80 3.96
C LEU A 3 -4.58 12.92 3.72
N LEU A 4 -4.89 12.05 4.70
CA LEU A 4 -6.06 11.16 4.66
C LEU A 4 -6.90 11.40 5.91
N SER A 5 -8.21 11.54 5.73
CA SER A 5 -9.20 11.62 6.82
C SER A 5 -10.30 10.60 6.57
N VAL A 6 -10.47 9.69 7.51
CA VAL A 6 -11.52 8.67 7.54
C VAL A 6 -12.42 8.98 8.71
N LYS A 7 -13.73 9.04 8.47
CA LYS A 7 -14.73 9.39 9.49
C LYS A 7 -15.84 8.34 9.52
N SER A 8 -16.06 7.77 10.68
CA SER A 8 -17.14 6.83 11.01
C SER A 8 -17.35 5.72 9.96
N LEU A 9 -16.21 5.22 9.41
CA LEU A 9 -16.24 4.24 8.33
C LEU A 9 -16.84 2.92 8.81
N THR A 10 -17.91 2.48 8.15
CA THR A 10 -18.66 1.27 8.49
C THR A 10 -18.72 0.33 7.30
N LYS A 11 -18.43 -0.96 7.54
CA LYS A 11 -18.56 -2.03 6.56
C LYS A 11 -19.20 -3.26 7.16
N LEU A 12 -20.29 -3.70 6.53
CA LEU A 12 -21.05 -4.91 6.90
C LEU A 12 -20.92 -5.97 5.80
N PHE A 13 -20.84 -7.22 6.20
CA PHE A 13 -20.96 -8.40 5.34
C PHE A 13 -22.06 -9.30 5.90
N GLY A 14 -23.26 -9.19 5.32
CA GLY A 14 -24.43 -9.86 5.92
C GLY A 14 -24.65 -9.37 7.35
N GLY A 15 -24.64 -10.29 8.32
CA GLY A 15 -24.77 -9.98 9.75
C GLY A 15 -23.45 -9.62 10.46
N LEU A 16 -22.31 -9.70 9.77
CA LEU A 16 -20.99 -9.41 10.37
C LEU A 16 -20.60 -7.96 10.16
N THR A 17 -20.31 -7.24 11.24
CA THR A 17 -19.71 -5.89 11.19
C THR A 17 -18.19 -6.02 11.10
N ALA A 18 -17.62 -5.75 9.92
CA ALA A 18 -16.17 -5.84 9.67
C ALA A 18 -15.44 -4.54 9.95
N LEU A 19 -16.12 -3.38 9.86
CA LEU A 19 -15.68 -2.08 10.34
C LEU A 19 -16.87 -1.39 11.01
N ASP A 20 -16.67 -0.88 12.21
CA ASP A 20 -17.67 -0.20 13.01
C ASP A 20 -17.21 1.20 13.38
N LYS A 21 -17.74 2.20 12.65
CA LYS A 21 -17.46 3.63 12.85
C LYS A 21 -15.96 3.94 13.01
N PHE A 22 -15.14 3.31 12.15
CA PHE A 22 -13.69 3.45 12.21
C PHE A 22 -13.25 4.85 11.78
N ASP A 23 -12.49 5.52 12.65
CA ASP A 23 -11.91 6.84 12.42
C ASP A 23 -10.39 6.77 12.31
N LEU A 24 -9.82 7.47 11.32
CA LEU A 24 -8.38 7.56 11.13
C LEU A 24 -7.99 8.88 10.47
N GLN A 25 -6.96 9.53 10.98
CA GLN A 25 -6.31 10.65 10.32
C GLN A 25 -4.84 10.31 10.07
N VAL A 26 -4.34 10.59 8.87
CA VAL A 26 -2.94 10.38 8.51
C VAL A 26 -2.37 11.70 7.98
N THR A 27 -1.27 12.15 8.57
CA THR A 27 -0.55 13.35 8.14
C THR A 27 0.40 13.01 6.99
N ALA A 28 0.59 13.95 6.06
CA ALA A 28 1.56 13.79 4.98
C ALA A 28 2.97 13.48 5.52
N GLY A 29 3.64 12.52 4.89
CA GLY A 29 4.98 12.06 5.30
C GLY A 29 5.01 11.14 6.52
N GLN A 30 3.86 10.78 7.12
CA GLN A 30 3.83 9.78 8.18
C GLN A 30 3.93 8.36 7.64
N ILE A 31 4.51 7.47 8.46
CA ILE A 31 4.36 6.02 8.35
C ILE A 31 3.48 5.57 9.50
N VAL A 32 2.29 5.03 9.19
CA VAL A 32 1.32 4.56 10.19
C VAL A 32 1.15 3.06 10.05
N GLY A 33 1.39 2.33 11.14
CA GLY A 33 1.14 0.90 11.23
C GLY A 33 -0.28 0.60 11.69
N ILE A 34 -0.92 -0.38 11.05
CA ILE A 34 -2.22 -0.89 11.47
C ILE A 34 -2.02 -2.33 11.95
N ILE A 35 -2.26 -2.58 13.23
CA ILE A 35 -2.11 -3.89 13.85
C ILE A 35 -3.44 -4.40 14.41
N GLY A 36 -3.50 -5.67 14.74
CA GLY A 36 -4.68 -6.33 15.33
C GLY A 36 -4.73 -7.80 14.97
N PRO A 37 -5.53 -8.62 15.66
CA PRO A 37 -5.67 -10.05 15.38
C PRO A 37 -6.27 -10.30 13.98
N ASN A 38 -6.24 -11.55 13.55
CA ASN A 38 -6.91 -11.95 12.31
C ASN A 38 -8.41 -11.69 12.42
N GLY A 39 -9.01 -11.15 11.36
CA GLY A 39 -10.44 -10.78 11.38
C GLY A 39 -10.75 -9.42 12.01
N SER A 40 -9.77 -8.67 12.54
CA SER A 40 -10.02 -7.37 13.17
C SER A 40 -10.46 -6.24 12.22
N GLY A 41 -10.47 -6.46 10.89
CA GLY A 41 -10.95 -5.48 9.91
C GLY A 41 -9.85 -4.77 9.10
N LYS A 42 -8.55 -5.03 9.34
CA LYS A 42 -7.41 -4.35 8.66
C LYS A 42 -7.48 -4.42 7.14
N THR A 43 -7.55 -5.61 6.59
CA THR A 43 -7.64 -5.83 5.13
C THR A 43 -8.96 -5.30 4.57
N THR A 44 -10.05 -5.36 5.35
CA THR A 44 -11.34 -4.76 4.98
C THR A 44 -11.20 -3.25 4.84
N PHE A 45 -10.52 -2.58 5.77
CA PHE A 45 -10.24 -1.16 5.66
C PHE A 45 -9.45 -0.82 4.38
N PHE A 46 -8.38 -1.54 4.06
CA PHE A 46 -7.65 -1.33 2.81
C PHE A 46 -8.51 -1.58 1.56
N ASN A 47 -9.39 -2.60 1.60
CA ASN A 47 -10.29 -2.89 0.49
C ASN A 47 -11.33 -1.77 0.27
N VAL A 48 -11.87 -1.20 1.35
CA VAL A 48 -12.80 -0.07 1.27
C VAL A 48 -12.06 1.19 0.80
N LEU A 49 -10.90 1.50 1.37
CA LEU A 49 -10.09 2.67 1.00
C LEU A 49 -9.67 2.66 -0.48
N THR A 50 -9.49 1.48 -1.06
CA THR A 50 -9.14 1.32 -2.49
C THR A 50 -10.35 1.10 -3.42
N GLY A 51 -11.57 1.18 -2.90
CA GLY A 51 -12.80 1.01 -3.69
C GLY A 51 -13.05 -0.41 -4.19
N MET A 52 -12.39 -1.42 -3.59
CA MET A 52 -12.65 -2.83 -3.87
C MET A 52 -13.94 -3.32 -3.19
N TYR A 53 -14.26 -2.72 -2.04
CA TYR A 53 -15.53 -2.94 -1.34
C TYR A 53 -16.23 -1.61 -1.15
N ALA A 54 -17.53 -1.58 -1.42
CA ALA A 54 -18.38 -0.44 -1.05
C ALA A 54 -18.52 -0.38 0.47
N ALA A 55 -18.42 0.81 1.06
CA ALA A 55 -18.77 1.05 2.45
C ALA A 55 -20.28 1.04 2.66
N ASN A 56 -20.73 0.77 3.89
CA ASN A 56 -22.12 0.91 4.30
C ASN A 56 -22.41 2.29 4.93
N GLY A 57 -21.33 3.00 5.34
CA GLY A 57 -21.44 4.35 5.91
C GLY A 57 -20.05 4.96 6.12
N GLY A 58 -20.05 6.26 6.42
CA GLY A 58 -18.84 7.03 6.67
C GLY A 58 -18.34 7.83 5.49
N GLU A 59 -17.18 8.43 5.68
CA GLU A 59 -16.56 9.33 4.71
C GLU A 59 -15.05 9.13 4.66
N ILE A 60 -14.46 9.24 3.47
CA ILE A 60 -13.01 9.22 3.27
C ILE A 60 -12.61 10.41 2.40
N TYR A 61 -11.72 11.25 2.90
CA TYR A 61 -11.17 12.39 2.19
C TYR A 61 -9.66 12.28 2.03
N LEU A 62 -9.17 12.64 0.85
CA LEU A 62 -7.74 12.73 0.54
C LEU A 62 -7.42 14.20 0.20
N GLU A 63 -6.30 14.71 0.71
CA GLU A 63 -5.84 16.06 0.44
C GLU A 63 -5.75 16.36 -1.07
N GLY A 64 -6.36 17.48 -1.49
CA GLY A 64 -6.45 17.87 -2.89
C GLY A 64 -7.55 17.17 -3.69
N VAL A 65 -8.40 16.35 -3.05
CA VAL A 65 -9.59 15.74 -3.63
C VAL A 65 -10.83 16.30 -2.91
N LYS A 66 -11.75 16.92 -3.66
CA LYS A 66 -12.91 17.58 -3.07
C LYS A 66 -13.98 16.59 -2.59
N ASP A 67 -14.13 15.48 -3.32
CA ASP A 67 -15.23 14.55 -3.10
C ASP A 67 -14.83 13.44 -2.15
N ASN A 68 -15.83 12.83 -1.49
CA ASN A 68 -15.66 11.61 -0.73
C ASN A 68 -15.16 10.47 -1.64
N LEU A 69 -14.03 9.84 -1.28
CA LEU A 69 -13.45 8.75 -2.06
C LEU A 69 -14.37 7.53 -2.18
N LEU A 70 -15.31 7.35 -1.26
CA LEU A 70 -16.28 6.24 -1.30
C LEU A 70 -17.21 6.29 -2.53
N THR A 71 -17.33 7.44 -3.18
CA THR A 71 -18.14 7.60 -4.41
C THR A 71 -17.36 7.29 -5.69
N ARG A 72 -16.04 7.01 -5.57
CA ARG A 72 -15.13 6.84 -6.70
C ARG A 72 -14.85 5.37 -7.00
N LYS A 73 -14.57 5.09 -8.27
CA LYS A 73 -14.12 3.76 -8.72
C LYS A 73 -12.63 3.56 -8.39
N THR A 74 -12.20 2.32 -8.27
CA THR A 74 -10.81 1.95 -7.93
C THR A 74 -9.76 2.67 -8.78
N HIS A 75 -9.94 2.75 -10.11
CA HIS A 75 -8.97 3.40 -11.00
C HIS A 75 -8.92 4.93 -10.77
N GLU A 76 -10.02 5.57 -10.38
CA GLU A 76 -10.07 6.99 -10.04
C GLU A 76 -9.35 7.25 -8.71
N ILE A 77 -9.49 6.35 -7.72
CA ILE A 77 -8.78 6.41 -6.44
C ILE A 77 -7.26 6.31 -6.67
N ILE A 78 -6.82 5.40 -7.55
CA ILE A 78 -5.41 5.30 -7.94
C ILE A 78 -4.94 6.59 -8.61
N ALA A 79 -5.73 7.16 -9.50
CA ALA A 79 -5.41 8.44 -10.16
C ALA A 79 -5.31 9.61 -9.18
N CYS A 80 -6.06 9.59 -8.07
CA CYS A 80 -5.95 10.58 -6.98
C CYS A 80 -4.63 10.47 -6.20
N GLY A 81 -3.87 9.39 -6.35
CA GLY A 81 -2.56 9.19 -5.73
C GLY A 81 -2.55 8.19 -4.56
N ILE A 82 -3.48 7.25 -4.51
CA ILE A 82 -3.43 6.11 -3.59
C ILE A 82 -3.00 4.87 -4.37
N SER A 83 -1.93 4.20 -3.94
CA SER A 83 -1.50 2.92 -4.51
C SER A 83 -1.38 1.86 -3.42
N ARG A 84 -1.58 0.61 -3.80
CA ARG A 84 -1.56 -0.53 -2.88
C ARG A 84 -0.77 -1.70 -3.43
N THR A 85 -0.03 -2.39 -2.56
CA THR A 85 0.42 -3.76 -2.77
C THR A 85 -0.65 -4.74 -2.27
N PHE A 86 -0.71 -5.94 -2.83
CA PHE A 86 -1.70 -6.94 -2.43
C PHE A 86 -1.02 -8.08 -1.66
N GLN A 87 -1.74 -8.65 -0.69
CA GLN A 87 -1.25 -9.78 0.12
C GLN A 87 -0.86 -10.98 -0.76
N ASN A 88 -1.66 -11.31 -1.76
CA ASN A 88 -1.35 -12.35 -2.72
C ASN A 88 -0.52 -11.77 -3.87
N GLN A 89 0.78 -12.11 -3.90
CA GLN A 89 1.67 -11.72 -4.99
C GLN A 89 1.13 -12.24 -6.32
N ARG A 90 0.73 -11.31 -7.18
CA ARG A 90 0.27 -11.61 -8.56
C ARG A 90 1.09 -10.79 -9.55
N PRO A 91 2.38 -11.10 -9.73
CA PRO A 91 3.10 -10.55 -10.86
C PRO A 91 2.50 -11.14 -12.15
N PHE A 92 2.58 -10.38 -13.22
CA PHE A 92 2.32 -10.92 -14.55
C PHE A 92 3.50 -11.84 -14.91
N ASN A 93 3.35 -13.13 -14.65
CA ASN A 93 4.43 -14.11 -14.67
C ASN A 93 5.23 -14.10 -15.98
N ASN A 94 4.55 -13.96 -17.12
CA ASN A 94 5.16 -14.02 -18.45
C ASN A 94 5.75 -12.67 -18.92
N LEU A 95 5.45 -11.58 -18.21
CA LEU A 95 6.06 -10.29 -18.47
C LEU A 95 7.42 -10.21 -17.78
N SER A 96 8.34 -9.45 -18.36
CA SER A 96 9.61 -9.13 -17.71
C SER A 96 9.40 -8.31 -16.43
N VAL A 97 10.41 -8.26 -15.59
CA VAL A 97 10.40 -7.45 -14.36
C VAL A 97 10.13 -5.98 -14.70
N LEU A 98 10.78 -5.44 -15.73
CA LEU A 98 10.55 -4.06 -16.17
C LEU A 98 9.11 -3.83 -16.66
N GLU A 99 8.58 -4.72 -17.50
CA GLU A 99 7.20 -4.62 -17.99
C GLU A 99 6.18 -4.67 -16.85
N ASN A 100 6.42 -5.51 -15.83
CA ASN A 100 5.59 -5.53 -14.63
C ASN A 100 5.55 -4.18 -13.92
N VAL A 101 6.69 -3.49 -13.78
CA VAL A 101 6.74 -2.15 -13.18
C VAL A 101 6.04 -1.14 -14.07
N MET A 102 6.23 -1.22 -15.40
CA MET A 102 5.57 -0.32 -16.37
C MET A 102 4.05 -0.39 -16.31
N VAL A 103 3.45 -1.56 -16.04
CA VAL A 103 2.00 -1.69 -15.85
C VAL A 103 1.50 -0.77 -14.74
N GLY A 104 2.27 -0.60 -13.65
CA GLY A 104 1.92 0.32 -12.55
C GLY A 104 1.87 1.80 -12.95
N GLY A 105 2.57 2.18 -14.01
CA GLY A 105 2.57 3.55 -14.55
C GLY A 105 1.43 3.85 -15.53
N HIS A 106 0.63 2.87 -15.91
CA HIS A 106 -0.42 3.03 -16.95
C HIS A 106 -1.44 4.14 -16.61
N CYS A 107 -1.80 4.31 -15.34
CA CYS A 107 -2.73 5.37 -14.93
C CYS A 107 -2.20 6.81 -15.16
N ARG A 108 -0.93 6.97 -15.47
CA ARG A 108 -0.26 8.25 -15.73
C ARG A 108 0.03 8.51 -17.20
N THR A 109 -0.15 7.49 -18.07
CA THR A 109 0.06 7.64 -19.50
C THR A 109 -1.19 8.22 -20.16
N LYS A 110 -1.01 9.24 -21.00
CA LYS A 110 -2.08 9.88 -21.79
C LYS A 110 -2.17 9.31 -23.20
N ALA A 111 -1.12 8.64 -23.67
CA ALA A 111 -1.10 7.98 -24.95
C ALA A 111 -2.08 6.81 -24.92
N GLY A 112 -3.25 7.00 -25.53
CA GLY A 112 -4.24 5.93 -25.68
C GLY A 112 -3.67 4.74 -26.46
N VAL A 113 -4.31 3.59 -26.34
CA VAL A 113 -3.97 2.33 -27.05
C VAL A 113 -3.71 2.55 -28.55
N PHE A 114 -4.42 3.48 -29.18
CA PHE A 114 -4.22 3.87 -30.57
C PHE A 114 -2.85 4.49 -30.87
N SER A 115 -2.32 5.33 -29.99
CA SER A 115 -1.00 5.96 -30.17
C SER A 115 0.14 4.94 -30.02
N ALA A 116 -0.03 3.96 -29.14
CA ALA A 116 0.93 2.86 -28.96
C ALA A 116 0.90 1.88 -30.14
N LEU A 117 -0.30 1.54 -30.68
CA LEU A 117 -0.49 0.67 -31.84
C LEU A 117 0.04 1.29 -33.14
N LEU A 118 -0.15 2.60 -33.34
CA LEU A 118 0.27 3.31 -34.55
C LEU A 118 1.74 3.77 -34.51
N GLY A 119 2.49 3.49 -33.43
CA GLY A 119 3.91 3.83 -33.31
C GLY A 119 4.20 5.33 -33.43
N LEU A 120 3.24 6.19 -33.09
CA LEU A 120 3.36 7.64 -33.21
C LEU A 120 4.53 8.19 -32.39
N PRO A 121 5.21 9.25 -32.84
CA PRO A 121 6.38 9.82 -32.16
C PRO A 121 6.12 10.15 -30.69
N GLY A 122 4.93 10.66 -30.35
CA GLY A 122 4.51 10.92 -28.97
C GLY A 122 4.49 9.68 -28.07
N GLY A 123 4.06 8.52 -28.59
CA GLY A 123 4.05 7.27 -27.86
C GLY A 123 5.46 6.73 -27.54
N ARG A 124 6.43 6.95 -28.45
CA ARG A 124 7.84 6.56 -28.20
C ARG A 124 8.50 7.38 -27.10
N VAL A 125 8.27 8.69 -27.10
CA VAL A 125 8.80 9.59 -26.08
C VAL A 125 8.19 9.26 -24.71
N GLU A 126 6.87 9.03 -24.65
CA GLU A 126 6.19 8.67 -23.41
C GLU A 126 6.66 7.31 -22.89
N LYS A 127 6.82 6.31 -23.77
CA LYS A 127 7.37 5.01 -23.40
C LYS A 127 8.77 5.12 -22.81
N ARG A 128 9.66 5.90 -23.45
CA ARG A 128 11.02 6.12 -22.94
C ARG A 128 10.99 6.77 -21.55
N ARG A 129 10.20 7.83 -21.39
CA ARG A 129 10.03 8.52 -20.09
C ARG A 129 9.51 7.58 -19.00
N LEU A 130 8.53 6.74 -19.32
CA LEU A 130 8.01 5.73 -18.39
C LEU A 130 9.09 4.69 -18.05
N THR A 131 9.86 4.24 -19.05
CA THR A 131 10.98 3.30 -18.82
C THR A 131 12.01 3.89 -17.87
N ASP A 132 12.42 5.15 -18.07
CA ASP A 132 13.39 5.83 -17.21
C ASP A 132 12.86 5.95 -15.77
N GLN A 133 11.58 6.28 -15.59
CA GLN A 133 10.93 6.30 -14.29
C GLN A 133 10.88 4.91 -13.62
N CYS A 134 10.60 3.86 -14.39
CA CYS A 134 10.60 2.49 -13.88
C CYS A 134 11.99 2.09 -13.40
N LEU A 135 13.06 2.42 -14.15
CA LEU A 135 14.44 2.13 -13.77
C LEU A 135 14.84 2.92 -12.50
N GLU A 136 14.44 4.18 -12.38
CA GLU A 136 14.65 4.98 -11.17
C GLU A 136 14.00 4.33 -9.95
N VAL A 137 12.73 3.92 -10.05
CA VAL A 137 12.00 3.25 -8.96
C VAL A 137 12.61 1.90 -8.63
N MET A 138 13.00 1.10 -9.64
CA MET A 138 13.68 -0.18 -9.43
C MET A 138 15.02 0.00 -8.71
N GLY A 139 15.74 1.09 -8.99
CA GLY A 139 16.99 1.47 -8.35
C GLY A 139 16.88 1.67 -6.84
N LEU A 140 15.70 2.03 -6.31
CA LEU A 140 15.46 2.11 -4.87
C LEU A 140 15.70 0.76 -4.16
N PHE A 141 15.49 -0.34 -4.87
CA PHE A 141 15.70 -1.69 -4.36
C PHE A 141 17.09 -2.25 -4.66
N GLY A 142 18.00 -1.38 -5.15
CA GLY A 142 19.38 -1.72 -5.50
C GLY A 142 19.47 -2.49 -6.82
N ASP A 143 20.66 -3.00 -7.11
CA ASP A 143 20.96 -3.70 -8.37
C ASP A 143 20.17 -5.00 -8.56
N ARG A 144 19.56 -5.53 -7.49
CA ARG A 144 18.84 -6.81 -7.52
C ARG A 144 17.67 -6.84 -8.49
N LEU A 145 16.87 -5.75 -8.60
CA LEU A 145 15.79 -5.69 -9.58
C LEU A 145 16.29 -5.22 -10.95
N ILE A 146 17.24 -4.30 -11.00
CA ILE A 146 17.79 -3.77 -12.26
C ILE A 146 18.49 -4.87 -13.06
N SER A 147 19.33 -5.68 -12.41
CA SER A 147 20.02 -6.80 -13.07
C SER A 147 19.08 -7.89 -13.61
N MET A 148 17.84 -7.93 -13.13
CA MET A 148 16.82 -8.89 -13.55
C MET A 148 15.74 -8.25 -14.45
N LYS A 149 15.90 -6.98 -14.88
CA LYS A 149 14.85 -6.19 -15.55
C LYS A 149 14.23 -6.88 -16.77
N ASP A 150 15.03 -7.61 -17.53
CA ASP A 150 14.61 -8.28 -18.76
C ASP A 150 14.20 -9.75 -18.54
N ARG A 151 14.31 -10.27 -17.30
CA ARG A 151 13.90 -11.63 -16.96
C ARG A 151 12.40 -11.70 -16.70
N PRO A 152 11.74 -12.83 -17.02
CA PRO A 152 10.35 -13.06 -16.66
C PRO A 152 10.15 -13.01 -15.14
N ALA A 153 9.05 -12.43 -14.68
CA ALA A 153 8.79 -12.22 -13.25
C ALA A 153 8.67 -13.54 -12.45
N TRP A 154 8.30 -14.65 -13.10
CA TRP A 154 8.23 -15.96 -12.44
C TRP A 154 9.60 -16.46 -11.95
N THR A 155 10.72 -15.97 -12.50
CA THR A 155 12.09 -16.35 -12.09
C THR A 155 12.53 -15.69 -10.78
N LEU A 156 11.78 -14.71 -10.27
CA LEU A 156 12.12 -13.98 -9.07
C LEU A 156 11.90 -14.83 -7.81
N SER A 157 12.84 -14.70 -6.83
CA SER A 157 12.60 -15.15 -5.47
C SER A 157 11.42 -14.43 -4.84
N TYR A 158 10.87 -15.00 -3.77
CA TYR A 158 9.74 -14.43 -3.06
C TYR A 158 9.99 -12.98 -2.63
N ALA A 159 11.14 -12.71 -2.00
CA ALA A 159 11.53 -11.37 -1.58
C ALA A 159 11.66 -10.38 -2.76
N ASN A 160 12.17 -10.82 -3.91
CA ASN A 160 12.26 -9.96 -5.10
C ASN A 160 10.89 -9.71 -5.74
N ARG A 161 9.94 -10.67 -5.65
CA ARG A 161 8.55 -10.43 -6.06
C ARG A 161 7.90 -9.34 -5.21
N ARG A 162 8.14 -9.32 -3.89
CA ARG A 162 7.64 -8.24 -3.01
C ARG A 162 8.24 -6.88 -3.38
N ARG A 163 9.55 -6.83 -3.64
CA ARG A 163 10.21 -5.61 -4.15
C ARG A 163 9.60 -5.13 -5.46
N LEU A 164 9.32 -6.07 -6.38
CA LEU A 164 8.67 -5.79 -7.65
C LEU A 164 7.25 -5.21 -7.46
N GLU A 165 6.46 -5.75 -6.54
CA GLU A 165 5.11 -5.23 -6.25
C GLU A 165 5.15 -3.80 -5.70
N ILE A 166 6.07 -3.51 -4.78
CA ILE A 166 6.24 -2.16 -4.25
C ILE A 166 6.72 -1.22 -5.35
N ALA A 167 7.69 -1.64 -6.18
CA ALA A 167 8.14 -0.86 -7.34
C ALA A 167 6.99 -0.55 -8.31
N ARG A 168 6.14 -1.55 -8.61
CA ARG A 168 4.95 -1.36 -9.44
C ARG A 168 3.97 -0.36 -8.85
N ALA A 169 3.77 -0.37 -7.54
CA ALA A 169 2.92 0.62 -6.87
C ALA A 169 3.53 2.03 -6.86
N LEU A 170 4.85 2.14 -6.71
CA LEU A 170 5.57 3.42 -6.64
C LEU A 170 5.65 4.17 -7.97
N VAL A 171 5.70 3.46 -9.09
CA VAL A 171 5.80 4.10 -10.42
C VAL A 171 4.61 5.00 -10.73
N SER A 172 3.46 4.77 -10.10
CA SER A 172 2.30 5.67 -10.14
C SER A 172 2.51 6.98 -9.38
N ARG A 173 3.65 7.17 -8.69
CA ARG A 173 3.98 8.34 -7.83
C ARG A 173 2.88 8.64 -6.81
N PRO A 174 2.56 7.69 -5.93
CA PRO A 174 1.47 7.87 -4.98
C PRO A 174 1.80 8.92 -3.92
N LYS A 175 0.77 9.64 -3.45
CA LYS A 175 0.82 10.44 -2.23
C LYS A 175 0.73 9.52 -1.00
N LEU A 176 -0.06 8.44 -1.12
CA LEU A 176 -0.31 7.44 -0.10
C LEU A 176 -0.07 6.03 -0.64
N LEU A 177 0.88 5.32 -0.05
CA LEU A 177 1.22 3.94 -0.35
C LEU A 177 0.66 3.02 0.74
N LEU A 178 -0.15 2.05 0.34
CA LEU A 178 -0.71 1.03 1.21
C LEU A 178 0.09 -0.26 1.04
N LEU A 179 0.71 -0.73 2.13
CA LEU A 179 1.50 -1.95 2.16
C LEU A 179 0.77 -3.01 2.98
N ASP A 180 0.40 -4.11 2.34
CA ASP A 180 -0.32 -5.23 2.96
C ASP A 180 0.65 -6.39 3.16
N GLU A 181 1.10 -6.60 4.40
CA GLU A 181 2.09 -7.60 4.83
C GLU A 181 3.35 -7.62 3.94
N PRO A 182 4.08 -6.48 3.84
CA PRO A 182 5.21 -6.36 2.90
C PRO A 182 6.37 -7.31 3.19
N THR A 183 6.44 -7.90 4.38
CA THR A 183 7.53 -8.82 4.78
C THR A 183 7.10 -10.29 4.86
N ALA A 184 5.84 -10.61 4.54
CA ALA A 184 5.37 -12.00 4.56
C ALA A 184 6.32 -12.91 3.76
N GLY A 185 6.79 -14.01 4.40
CA GLY A 185 7.69 -14.98 3.79
C GLY A 185 9.15 -14.52 3.64
N MET A 186 9.54 -13.39 4.19
CA MET A 186 10.93 -12.92 4.26
C MET A 186 11.62 -13.44 5.53
N ASN A 187 12.93 -13.66 5.45
CA ASN A 187 13.73 -13.88 6.64
C ASN A 187 13.97 -12.55 7.40
N PRO A 188 14.44 -12.58 8.67
CA PRO A 188 14.62 -11.38 9.47
C PRO A 188 15.55 -10.33 8.85
N ALA A 189 16.61 -10.76 8.14
CA ALA A 189 17.54 -9.84 7.48
C ALA A 189 16.87 -9.15 6.27
N GLU A 190 16.10 -9.89 5.48
CA GLU A 190 15.33 -9.32 4.36
C GLU A 190 14.25 -8.36 4.84
N SER A 191 13.58 -8.67 5.96
CA SER A 191 12.59 -7.79 6.59
C SER A 191 13.23 -6.47 7.03
N MET A 192 14.44 -6.51 7.61
CA MET A 192 15.17 -5.29 7.98
C MET A 192 15.59 -4.46 6.76
N GLN A 193 16.04 -5.11 5.68
CA GLN A 193 16.32 -4.40 4.42
C GLN A 193 15.05 -3.73 3.85
N MET A 194 13.89 -4.36 4.03
CA MET A 194 12.62 -3.77 3.61
C MET A 194 12.25 -2.54 4.44
N VAL A 195 12.51 -2.55 5.76
CA VAL A 195 12.36 -1.35 6.62
C VAL A 195 13.16 -0.19 6.05
N ASP A 196 14.46 -0.40 5.76
CA ASP A 196 15.34 0.66 5.23
C ASP A 196 14.81 1.22 3.91
N LYS A 197 14.30 0.34 3.03
CA LYS A 197 13.74 0.75 1.73
C LYS A 197 12.45 1.55 1.88
N ILE A 198 11.56 1.17 2.78
CA ILE A 198 10.32 1.93 3.04
C ILE A 198 10.63 3.29 3.68
N LEU A 199 11.62 3.35 4.58
CA LEU A 199 12.09 4.63 5.14
C LEU A 199 12.69 5.54 4.05
N GLU A 200 13.45 4.99 3.11
CA GLU A 200 13.98 5.74 1.95
C GLU A 200 12.85 6.29 1.07
N ILE A 201 11.82 5.47 0.79
CA ILE A 201 10.61 5.87 0.05
C ILE A 201 9.87 6.99 0.78
N ASN A 202 9.71 6.87 2.09
CA ASN A 202 9.04 7.88 2.91
C ASN A 202 9.81 9.22 2.93
N LYS A 203 11.15 9.19 3.03
CA LYS A 203 12.00 10.40 2.94
C LYS A 203 11.83 11.15 1.61
N LYS A 204 11.39 10.48 0.55
CA LYS A 204 11.03 11.10 -0.74
C LYS A 204 9.62 11.71 -0.75
N GLY A 205 8.95 11.78 0.42
CA GLY A 205 7.64 12.43 0.60
C GLY A 205 6.43 11.50 0.45
N VAL A 206 6.62 10.20 0.28
CA VAL A 206 5.51 9.24 0.20
C VAL A 206 5.00 8.92 1.61
N THR A 207 3.70 9.14 1.86
CA THR A 207 3.03 8.70 3.09
C THR A 207 2.74 7.21 3.01
N VAL A 208 2.90 6.48 4.11
CA VAL A 208 2.74 5.03 4.12
C VAL A 208 1.73 4.59 5.17
N LEU A 209 0.78 3.76 4.78
CA LEU A 209 -0.01 2.92 5.69
C LEU A 209 0.44 1.48 5.51
N VAL A 210 0.76 0.81 6.60
CA VAL A 210 1.23 -0.58 6.56
C VAL A 210 0.43 -1.47 7.51
N ILE A 211 0.00 -2.61 7.01
CA ILE A 211 -0.54 -3.72 7.80
C ILE A 211 0.58 -4.74 7.94
N GLU A 212 0.92 -5.11 9.16
CA GLU A 212 1.94 -6.12 9.45
C GLU A 212 1.68 -6.83 10.78
N HIS A 213 2.18 -8.06 10.86
CA HIS A 213 2.13 -8.89 12.07
C HIS A 213 3.47 -8.95 12.80
N ASP A 214 4.58 -8.63 12.10
CA ASP A 214 5.91 -8.55 12.71
C ASP A 214 6.04 -7.27 13.54
N MET A 215 5.97 -7.43 14.87
CA MET A 215 6.07 -6.31 15.80
C MET A 215 7.45 -5.63 15.78
N ASN A 216 8.53 -6.34 15.42
CA ASN A 216 9.84 -5.72 15.29
C ASN A 216 9.92 -4.83 14.06
N PHE A 217 9.29 -5.26 12.96
CA PHE A 217 9.14 -4.45 11.76
C PHE A 217 8.35 -3.16 12.06
N ILE A 218 7.16 -3.28 12.68
CA ILE A 218 6.31 -2.15 13.05
C ILE A 218 7.05 -1.17 13.96
N ARG A 219 7.75 -1.68 15.00
CA ARG A 219 8.52 -0.86 15.94
C ARG A 219 9.60 -0.02 15.27
N LYS A 220 10.28 -0.58 14.26
CA LYS A 220 11.39 0.11 13.57
C LYS A 220 10.92 1.06 12.47
N LEU A 221 9.77 0.77 11.88
CA LEU A 221 9.28 1.48 10.70
C LEU A 221 8.32 2.62 11.05
N CYS A 222 7.37 2.37 11.96
CA CYS A 222 6.20 3.23 12.09
C CYS A 222 6.42 4.39 13.06
N HIS A 223 6.01 5.60 12.65
CA HIS A 223 5.96 6.78 13.51
C HIS A 223 4.78 6.71 14.48
N ARG A 224 3.70 6.06 14.09
CA ARG A 224 2.48 5.85 14.86
C ARG A 224 1.85 4.51 14.50
N VAL A 225 1.20 3.90 15.49
CA VAL A 225 0.53 2.61 15.36
C VAL A 225 -0.93 2.75 15.76
N VAL A 226 -1.81 2.10 15.05
CA VAL A 226 -3.25 2.01 15.31
C VAL A 226 -3.62 0.54 15.51
N ALA A 227 -4.21 0.21 16.64
CA ALA A 227 -4.69 -1.13 16.91
C ALA A 227 -6.19 -1.25 16.63
N LEU A 228 -6.55 -2.27 15.86
CA LEU A 228 -7.94 -2.63 15.55
C LEU A 228 -8.30 -3.96 16.20
N ASP A 229 -9.54 -4.02 16.70
CA ASP A 229 -10.18 -5.27 17.06
C ASP A 229 -11.69 -5.20 16.75
N TYR A 230 -12.28 -6.28 16.23
CA TYR A 230 -13.68 -6.35 15.81
C TYR A 230 -14.19 -5.13 15.02
N GLY A 231 -13.35 -4.61 14.11
CA GLY A 231 -13.68 -3.46 13.26
C GLY A 231 -13.60 -2.09 13.93
N GLN A 232 -13.25 -2.02 15.21
CA GLN A 232 -13.11 -0.79 15.98
C GLN A 232 -11.65 -0.46 16.26
N LYS A 233 -11.34 0.83 16.34
CA LYS A 233 -10.04 1.30 16.81
C LYS A 233 -9.99 1.20 18.35
N ILE A 234 -9.06 0.38 18.86
CA ILE A 234 -8.85 0.22 20.30
C ILE A 234 -8.06 1.41 20.86
N VAL A 235 -6.92 1.70 20.21
CA VAL A 235 -5.95 2.72 20.65
C VAL A 235 -5.07 3.12 19.48
N GLU A 236 -4.55 4.32 19.51
CA GLU A 236 -3.49 4.80 18.62
C GLU A 236 -2.44 5.58 19.41
N GLY A 237 -1.18 5.48 19.00
CA GLY A 237 -0.06 6.13 19.67
C GLY A 237 1.28 5.64 19.14
N THR A 238 2.32 5.81 19.94
CA THR A 238 3.63 5.21 19.68
C THR A 238 3.54 3.68 19.79
N PHE A 239 4.48 2.98 19.18
CA PHE A 239 4.53 1.50 19.29
C PHE A 239 4.51 1.02 20.76
N SER A 240 5.24 1.72 21.66
CA SER A 240 5.30 1.33 23.07
C SER A 240 3.97 1.51 23.80
N GLU A 241 3.27 2.61 23.54
CA GLU A 241 1.95 2.87 24.14
C GLU A 241 0.93 1.83 23.67
N VAL A 242 0.89 1.57 22.37
CA VAL A 242 -0.07 0.62 21.78
C VAL A 242 0.22 -0.81 22.24
N ARG A 243 1.49 -1.25 22.22
CA ARG A 243 1.88 -2.61 22.64
C ARG A 243 1.51 -2.92 24.08
N ASN A 244 1.66 -1.93 24.98
CA ASN A 244 1.43 -2.12 26.41
C ASN A 244 -0.03 -1.83 26.83
N HIS A 245 -0.90 -1.48 25.88
CA HIS A 245 -2.29 -1.16 26.19
C HIS A 245 -3.08 -2.42 26.56
N PRO A 246 -3.79 -2.48 27.73
CA PRO A 246 -4.46 -3.68 28.22
C PRO A 246 -5.39 -4.33 27.19
N LYS A 247 -6.22 -3.54 26.51
CA LYS A 247 -7.13 -4.07 25.48
C LYS A 247 -6.40 -4.66 24.26
N VAL A 248 -5.20 -4.18 23.92
CA VAL A 248 -4.40 -4.75 22.84
C VAL A 248 -3.83 -6.10 23.26
N ILE A 249 -3.34 -6.19 24.48
CA ILE A 249 -2.85 -7.46 25.05
C ILE A 249 -3.99 -8.49 25.07
N GLU A 250 -5.17 -8.11 25.59
CA GLU A 250 -6.37 -8.95 25.61
C GLU A 250 -6.77 -9.43 24.21
N ALA A 251 -6.77 -8.52 23.20
CA ALA A 251 -7.14 -8.87 21.84
C ALA A 251 -6.20 -9.91 21.19
N TYR A 252 -4.92 -9.95 21.57
CA TYR A 252 -3.95 -10.91 21.05
C TYR A 252 -3.87 -12.21 21.86
N LEU A 253 -4.08 -12.17 23.16
CA LEU A 253 -4.00 -13.36 24.03
C LEU A 253 -5.35 -14.06 24.22
N GLY A 254 -6.44 -13.38 23.92
CA GLY A 254 -7.80 -13.84 24.26
C GLY A 254 -8.21 -13.42 25.67
N LYS A 255 -9.51 -13.52 25.96
CA LYS A 255 -10.03 -13.41 27.34
C LYS A 255 -9.84 -14.76 28.00
N ASP A 256 -9.17 -14.78 29.18
CA ASP A 256 -9.22 -15.91 30.10
C ASP A 256 -10.64 -16.18 30.57
#